data_cace3714fcb8c4508dac0a7a9bf8fdc0
#
_entry.id   cace3714fcb8c4508dac0a7a9bf8fdc0
#
_cell.length_a   1.000
_cell.length_b   1.000
_cell.length_c   1.000
_cell.angle_alpha   90.00
_cell.angle_beta   90.00
_cell.angle_gamma   90.00
#
_symmetry.space_group_name_H-M   'P 1'
#
loop_
_entity.id
_entity.type
_entity.pdbx_description
1 polymer ?
#
loop_
_entity_poly.entity_id
_entity_poly.type
_entity_poly.pdbx_seq_one_letter_code
_entity_poly.pdbx_strand_id
1 'polypeptide(L)'
;MAPARTPRSGWIEAGLRALATGGPDAVRVEALAKSLGVTKGGFYWHFDDRRALLEEMLDTWERASIDEVIERVEAEGGDARATLGRLFDLASSGDAQELLTIDLAVRDWSRRDPAVADRLRRVDNRRMEYLRSQFGALYPDEDEVEVRCMLAFSLWIGNRFVAAEHGSRTRAEVLELTLAALTRR
;
A
#
# COMPACT_ATOMS: atom_id res chain seq x y z
N MET A 1 32.98 -9.84 -18.94
CA MET A 1 31.86 -8.92 -18.67
C MET A 1 31.82 -8.68 -17.16
N ALA A 2 31.98 -7.46 -16.68
CA ALA A 2 31.78 -7.17 -15.27
C ALA A 2 30.29 -7.42 -14.91
N PRO A 3 29.97 -8.04 -13.77
CA PRO A 3 28.60 -8.25 -13.36
C PRO A 3 27.88 -6.90 -13.30
N ALA A 4 26.69 -6.83 -13.88
CA ALA A 4 25.88 -5.62 -13.84
C ALA A 4 25.64 -5.23 -12.37
N ARG A 5 25.98 -3.99 -12.03
CA ARG A 5 25.82 -3.48 -10.69
C ARG A 5 24.33 -3.41 -10.36
N THR A 6 23.88 -4.05 -9.30
CA THR A 6 22.48 -3.92 -8.84
C THR A 6 22.20 -2.46 -8.55
N PRO A 7 21.17 -1.85 -9.17
CA PRO A 7 20.83 -0.44 -8.94
C PRO A 7 20.28 -0.26 -7.50
N ARG A 8 20.28 0.98 -7.01
CA ARG A 8 19.73 1.34 -5.70
C ARG A 8 18.28 0.87 -5.53
N SER A 9 17.44 1.03 -6.56
CA SER A 9 16.04 0.56 -6.57
C SER A 9 15.93 -0.95 -6.34
N GLY A 10 16.83 -1.75 -6.92
CA GLY A 10 16.81 -3.19 -6.73
C GLY A 10 17.03 -3.63 -5.28
N TRP A 11 17.81 -2.88 -4.51
CA TRP A 11 17.97 -3.12 -3.06
C TRP A 11 16.71 -2.74 -2.29
N ILE A 12 16.05 -1.63 -2.65
CA ILE A 12 14.80 -1.18 -2.04
C ILE A 12 13.70 -2.21 -2.29
N GLU A 13 13.52 -2.66 -3.54
CA GLU A 13 12.54 -3.68 -3.91
C GLU A 13 12.78 -5.01 -3.18
N ALA A 14 14.05 -5.47 -3.11
CA ALA A 14 14.38 -6.68 -2.36
C ALA A 14 14.10 -6.51 -0.86
N GLY A 15 14.36 -5.33 -0.32
CA GLY A 15 14.04 -4.96 1.06
C GLY A 15 12.54 -4.97 1.34
N LEU A 16 11.72 -4.38 0.46
CA LEU A 16 10.27 -4.37 0.57
C LEU A 16 9.67 -5.79 0.50
N ARG A 17 10.18 -6.65 -0.39
CA ARG A 17 9.77 -8.07 -0.43
C ARG A 17 10.16 -8.81 0.87
N ALA A 18 11.35 -8.55 1.43
CA ALA A 18 11.76 -9.14 2.69
C ALA A 18 10.90 -8.64 3.86
N LEU A 19 10.57 -7.34 3.89
CA LEU A 19 9.65 -6.73 4.86
C LEU A 19 8.27 -7.39 4.80
N ALA A 20 7.73 -7.56 3.59
CA ALA A 20 6.41 -8.16 3.36
C ALA A 20 6.29 -9.60 3.89
N THR A 21 7.39 -10.37 3.86
CA THR A 21 7.38 -11.78 4.26
C THR A 21 7.77 -12.02 5.70
N GLY A 22 8.62 -11.20 6.29
CA GLY A 22 9.19 -11.47 7.61
C GLY A 22 9.40 -10.23 8.50
N GLY A 23 8.75 -9.14 8.15
CA GLY A 23 8.85 -7.89 8.90
C GLY A 23 10.24 -7.23 8.81
N PRO A 24 10.48 -6.16 9.60
CA PRO A 24 11.73 -5.41 9.52
C PRO A 24 12.97 -6.24 9.87
N ASP A 25 12.85 -7.29 10.68
CA ASP A 25 13.97 -8.14 11.08
C ASP A 25 14.45 -9.06 9.94
N ALA A 26 13.63 -9.31 8.92
CA ALA A 26 14.02 -10.04 7.71
C ALA A 26 14.87 -9.19 6.76
N VAL A 27 14.84 -7.86 6.88
CA VAL A 27 15.62 -6.93 6.05
C VAL A 27 17.06 -6.91 6.53
N ARG A 28 17.85 -7.90 6.14
CA ARG A 28 19.27 -8.05 6.51
C ARG A 28 20.15 -7.94 5.27
N VAL A 29 21.19 -7.11 5.35
CA VAL A 29 22.07 -6.81 4.21
C VAL A 29 22.63 -8.08 3.56
N GLU A 30 23.06 -9.05 4.38
CA GLU A 30 23.59 -10.33 3.89
C GLU A 30 22.53 -11.16 3.15
N ALA A 31 21.32 -11.20 3.67
CA ALA A 31 20.21 -11.92 3.06
C ALA A 31 19.80 -11.30 1.72
N LEU A 32 19.73 -9.95 1.69
CA LEU A 32 19.43 -9.22 0.48
C LEU A 32 20.52 -9.36 -0.58
N ALA A 33 21.79 -9.25 -0.21
CA ALA A 33 22.91 -9.47 -1.11
C ALA A 33 22.87 -10.88 -1.74
N LYS A 34 22.57 -11.89 -0.92
CA LYS A 34 22.40 -13.27 -1.39
C LYS A 34 21.24 -13.41 -2.37
N SER A 35 20.08 -12.82 -2.08
CA SER A 35 18.89 -12.89 -2.94
C SER A 35 19.10 -12.16 -4.28
N LEU A 36 19.91 -11.11 -4.29
CA LEU A 36 20.26 -10.34 -5.47
C LEU A 36 21.46 -10.94 -6.26
N GLY A 37 22.09 -11.98 -5.74
CA GLY A 37 23.26 -12.60 -6.38
C GLY A 37 24.51 -11.69 -6.39
N VAL A 38 24.64 -10.80 -5.40
CA VAL A 38 25.73 -9.81 -5.32
C VAL A 38 26.47 -9.92 -3.98
N THR A 39 27.58 -9.20 -3.86
CA THR A 39 28.36 -9.15 -2.60
C THR A 39 27.77 -8.11 -1.65
N LYS A 40 27.94 -8.31 -0.33
CA LYS A 40 27.60 -7.32 0.71
C LYS A 40 28.28 -5.96 0.46
N GLY A 41 29.48 -5.92 -0.11
CA GLY A 41 30.17 -4.69 -0.47
C GLY A 41 29.37 -3.84 -1.47
N GLY A 42 28.58 -4.44 -2.34
CA GLY A 42 27.71 -3.74 -3.28
C GLY A 42 26.61 -2.89 -2.61
N PHE A 43 26.16 -3.27 -1.42
CA PHE A 43 25.21 -2.52 -0.62
C PHE A 43 25.77 -1.16 -0.19
N TYR A 44 26.97 -1.13 0.35
CA TYR A 44 27.62 0.07 0.89
C TYR A 44 28.01 1.14 -0.16
N TRP A 45 27.84 0.81 -1.45
CA TRP A 45 27.91 1.82 -2.51
C TRP A 45 26.64 2.67 -2.63
N HIS A 46 25.53 2.19 -2.05
CA HIS A 46 24.20 2.80 -2.17
C HIS A 46 23.67 3.32 -0.82
N PHE A 47 24.01 2.65 0.27
CA PHE A 47 23.47 2.94 1.61
C PHE A 47 24.60 2.92 2.64
N ASP A 48 24.61 3.87 3.55
CA ASP A 48 25.57 3.94 4.63
C ASP A 48 25.41 2.77 5.62
N ASP A 49 24.14 2.42 5.90
CA ASP A 49 23.78 1.34 6.80
C ASP A 49 22.39 0.75 6.46
N ARG A 50 22.00 -0.28 7.22
CA ARG A 50 20.66 -0.89 7.10
C ARG A 50 19.54 0.12 7.41
N ARG A 51 19.76 1.06 8.31
CA ARG A 51 18.78 2.07 8.68
C ARG A 51 18.47 2.98 7.49
N ALA A 52 19.48 3.44 6.77
CA ALA A 52 19.29 4.22 5.55
C ALA A 52 18.44 3.48 4.50
N LEU A 53 18.62 2.17 4.35
CA LEU A 53 17.77 1.35 3.48
C LEU A 53 16.32 1.32 3.99
N LEU A 54 16.11 1.09 5.30
CA LEU A 54 14.75 1.03 5.87
C LEU A 54 13.99 2.37 5.70
N GLU A 55 14.67 3.50 5.86
CA GLU A 55 14.09 4.83 5.63
C GLU A 55 13.63 4.98 4.16
N GLU A 56 14.48 4.62 3.20
CA GLU A 56 14.11 4.70 1.78
C GLU A 56 13.04 3.71 1.36
N MET A 57 12.99 2.54 1.98
CA MET A 57 11.89 1.60 1.79
C MET A 57 10.57 2.22 2.25
N LEU A 58 10.56 2.90 3.41
CA LEU A 58 9.37 3.59 3.91
C LEU A 58 8.99 4.78 3.02
N ASP A 59 9.96 5.56 2.52
CA ASP A 59 9.71 6.65 1.57
C ASP A 59 9.11 6.12 0.25
N THR A 60 9.60 4.98 -0.23
CA THR A 60 9.09 4.32 -1.43
C THR A 60 7.66 3.80 -1.22
N TRP A 61 7.40 3.15 -0.08
CA TRP A 61 6.06 2.69 0.29
C TRP A 61 5.07 3.85 0.44
N GLU A 62 5.47 4.96 1.08
CA GLU A 62 4.65 6.16 1.27
C GLU A 62 4.20 6.72 -0.08
N ARG A 63 5.14 6.92 -1.03
CA ARG A 63 4.88 7.42 -2.38
C ARG A 63 3.99 6.45 -3.18
N ALA A 64 4.32 5.17 -3.21
CA ALA A 64 3.54 4.16 -3.91
C ALA A 64 2.11 4.01 -3.34
N SER A 65 1.95 4.25 -2.05
CA SER A 65 0.66 4.11 -1.35
C SER A 65 -0.30 5.27 -1.58
N ILE A 66 0.18 6.43 -2.01
CA ILE A 66 -0.61 7.65 -2.12
C ILE A 66 -0.41 8.30 -3.49
N ASP A 67 0.79 8.81 -3.77
CA ASP A 67 1.01 9.67 -4.93
C ASP A 67 0.78 8.89 -6.24
N GLU A 68 1.38 7.71 -6.37
CA GLU A 68 1.23 6.85 -7.55
C GLU A 68 -0.20 6.32 -7.70
N VAL A 69 -0.92 6.04 -6.60
CA VAL A 69 -2.33 5.64 -6.63
C VAL A 69 -3.20 6.79 -7.13
N ILE A 70 -3.03 7.99 -6.58
CA ILE A 70 -3.81 9.18 -6.98
C ILE A 70 -3.53 9.50 -8.45
N GLU A 71 -2.26 9.59 -8.86
CA GLU A 71 -1.88 9.83 -10.24
C GLU A 71 -2.54 8.83 -11.20
N ARG A 72 -2.51 7.55 -10.86
CA ARG A 72 -3.08 6.48 -11.69
C ARG A 72 -4.60 6.58 -11.81
N VAL A 73 -5.32 6.86 -10.72
CA VAL A 73 -6.80 6.94 -10.77
C VAL A 73 -7.31 8.24 -11.37
N GLU A 74 -6.52 9.31 -11.37
CA GLU A 74 -6.87 10.61 -11.96
C GLU A 74 -6.46 10.74 -13.43
N ALA A 75 -5.52 9.91 -13.91
CA ALA A 75 -4.97 10.00 -15.27
C ALA A 75 -6.04 9.98 -16.38
N GLU A 76 -7.15 9.28 -16.19
CA GLU A 76 -8.24 9.17 -17.16
C GLU A 76 -9.31 10.28 -17.02
N GLY A 77 -9.19 11.15 -16.00
CA GLY A 77 -10.19 12.18 -15.70
C GLY A 77 -11.54 11.61 -15.28
N GLY A 78 -12.60 12.40 -15.44
CA GLY A 78 -13.97 12.01 -15.08
C GLY A 78 -14.42 12.60 -13.74
N ASP A 79 -15.61 12.20 -13.30
CA ASP A 79 -16.18 12.63 -12.04
C ASP A 79 -15.73 11.78 -10.85
N ALA A 80 -16.08 12.21 -9.64
CA ALA A 80 -15.73 11.50 -8.40
C ALA A 80 -16.20 10.03 -8.37
N ARG A 81 -17.34 9.73 -9.01
CA ARG A 81 -17.86 8.35 -9.09
C ARG A 81 -16.97 7.47 -9.96
N ALA A 82 -16.53 7.97 -11.11
CA ALA A 82 -15.61 7.28 -11.99
C ALA A 82 -14.24 7.09 -11.31
N THR A 83 -13.75 8.09 -10.59
CA THR A 83 -12.50 8.02 -9.82
C THR A 83 -12.57 6.98 -8.70
N LEU A 84 -13.66 6.94 -7.93
CA LEU A 84 -13.89 5.89 -6.92
C LEU A 84 -13.97 4.50 -7.55
N GLY A 85 -14.63 4.35 -8.71
CA GLY A 85 -14.66 3.09 -9.45
C GLY A 85 -13.25 2.59 -9.76
N ARG A 86 -12.41 3.44 -10.38
CA ARG A 86 -11.00 3.09 -10.68
C ARG A 86 -10.17 2.79 -9.43
N LEU A 87 -10.39 3.54 -8.35
CA LEU A 87 -9.70 3.27 -7.07
C LEU A 87 -10.03 1.87 -6.55
N PHE A 88 -11.27 1.46 -6.65
CA PHE A 88 -11.72 0.13 -6.24
C PHE A 88 -11.23 -0.98 -7.17
N ASP A 89 -11.24 -0.74 -8.48
CA ASP A 89 -10.67 -1.67 -9.47
C ASP A 89 -9.16 -1.87 -9.22
N LEU A 90 -8.45 -0.77 -8.98
CA LEU A 90 -7.03 -0.80 -8.62
C LEU A 90 -6.80 -1.59 -7.32
N ALA A 91 -7.61 -1.34 -6.27
CA ALA A 91 -7.51 -2.04 -4.99
C ALA A 91 -7.76 -3.56 -5.10
N SER A 92 -8.44 -4.00 -6.16
CA SER A 92 -8.70 -5.41 -6.47
C SER A 92 -7.66 -6.05 -7.39
N SER A 93 -6.73 -5.27 -7.94
CA SER A 93 -5.69 -5.72 -8.87
C SER A 93 -4.57 -6.51 -8.19
N GLY A 94 -3.79 -7.27 -8.98
CA GLY A 94 -2.62 -8.01 -8.50
C GLY A 94 -1.53 -7.10 -7.94
N ASP A 95 -1.29 -5.94 -8.56
CA ASP A 95 -0.30 -4.94 -8.11
C ASP A 95 -0.66 -4.40 -6.72
N ALA A 96 -1.96 -4.15 -6.47
CA ALA A 96 -2.42 -3.71 -5.16
C ALA A 96 -2.26 -4.78 -4.08
N GLN A 97 -2.28 -6.08 -4.44
CA GLN A 97 -2.03 -7.16 -3.49
C GLN A 97 -0.60 -7.13 -2.94
N GLU A 98 0.39 -6.83 -3.77
CA GLU A 98 1.78 -6.68 -3.32
C GLU A 98 1.93 -5.47 -2.41
N LEU A 99 1.40 -4.31 -2.83
CA LEU A 99 1.43 -3.08 -2.03
C LEU A 99 0.71 -3.27 -0.69
N LEU A 100 -0.44 -3.93 -0.69
CA LEU A 100 -1.20 -4.22 0.54
C LEU A 100 -0.40 -5.15 1.48
N THR A 101 0.33 -6.12 0.95
CA THR A 101 1.16 -7.01 1.78
C THR A 101 2.28 -6.23 2.47
N ILE A 102 2.91 -5.28 1.77
CA ILE A 102 3.89 -4.36 2.35
C ILE A 102 3.22 -3.46 3.39
N ASP A 103 2.06 -2.88 3.09
CA ASP A 103 1.29 -2.02 4.00
C ASP A 103 0.96 -2.73 5.32
N LEU A 104 0.54 -3.98 5.27
CA LEU A 104 0.26 -4.78 6.47
C LEU A 104 1.53 -5.04 7.30
N ALA A 105 2.67 -5.27 6.65
CA ALA A 105 3.95 -5.41 7.35
C ALA A 105 4.40 -4.10 8.01
N VAL A 106 4.17 -2.95 7.37
CA VAL A 106 4.40 -1.62 7.96
C VAL A 106 3.47 -1.39 9.15
N ARG A 107 2.19 -1.79 9.07
CA ARG A 107 1.22 -1.71 10.18
C ARG A 107 1.66 -2.56 11.38
N ASP A 108 2.16 -3.78 11.16
CA ASP A 108 2.70 -4.59 12.26
C ASP A 108 3.98 -3.98 12.84
N TRP A 109 4.87 -3.45 12.00
CA TRP A 109 6.09 -2.77 12.44
C TRP A 109 5.76 -1.51 13.26
N SER A 110 4.77 -0.71 12.86
CA SER A 110 4.33 0.51 13.55
C SER A 110 3.89 0.28 15.00
N ARG A 111 3.48 -0.93 15.35
CA ARG A 111 3.12 -1.30 16.74
C ARG A 111 4.31 -1.31 17.70
N ARG A 112 5.53 -1.38 17.16
CA ARG A 112 6.78 -1.53 17.91
C ARG A 112 7.75 -0.37 17.69
N ASP A 113 7.47 0.50 16.72
CA ASP A 113 8.33 1.61 16.33
C ASP A 113 7.50 2.90 16.18
N PRO A 114 7.65 3.86 17.14
CA PRO A 114 6.88 5.10 17.09
C PRO A 114 7.12 5.96 15.85
N ALA A 115 8.33 5.94 15.28
CA ALA A 115 8.62 6.71 14.06
C ALA A 115 7.87 6.14 12.85
N VAL A 116 7.78 4.81 12.77
CA VAL A 116 6.97 4.13 11.75
C VAL A 116 5.48 4.36 11.98
N ALA A 117 5.02 4.39 13.25
CA ALA A 117 3.63 4.72 13.58
C ALA A 117 3.25 6.13 13.14
N ASP A 118 4.16 7.11 13.30
CA ASP A 118 3.95 8.47 12.83
C ASP A 118 3.88 8.56 11.31
N ARG A 119 4.70 7.80 10.58
CA ARG A 119 4.61 7.69 9.12
C ARG A 119 3.29 7.07 8.67
N LEU A 120 2.92 5.93 9.26
CA LEU A 120 1.65 5.26 8.95
C LEU A 120 0.46 6.18 9.18
N ARG A 121 0.43 6.92 10.29
CA ARG A 121 -0.64 7.89 10.57
C ARG A 121 -0.73 8.98 9.48
N ARG A 122 0.40 9.49 8.99
CA ARG A 122 0.39 10.48 7.89
C ARG A 122 -0.17 9.86 6.61
N VAL A 123 0.25 8.66 6.27
CA VAL A 123 -0.24 7.93 5.08
C VAL A 123 -1.75 7.70 5.17
N ASP A 124 -2.23 7.18 6.30
CA ASP A 124 -3.65 6.92 6.50
C ASP A 124 -4.49 8.20 6.47
N ASN A 125 -4.00 9.29 7.07
CA ASN A 125 -4.67 10.59 6.99
C ASN A 125 -4.79 11.10 5.55
N ARG A 126 -3.73 11.01 4.73
CA ARG A 126 -3.77 11.41 3.32
C ARG A 126 -4.73 10.54 2.50
N ARG A 127 -4.79 9.25 2.75
CA ARG A 127 -5.76 8.34 2.13
C ARG A 127 -7.20 8.73 2.48
N MET A 128 -7.47 8.99 3.76
CA MET A 128 -8.79 9.43 4.23
C MET A 128 -9.15 10.80 3.65
N GLU A 129 -8.22 11.73 3.57
CA GLU A 129 -8.43 13.04 2.96
C GLU A 129 -8.79 12.92 1.47
N TYR A 130 -8.10 12.06 0.73
CA TYR A 130 -8.43 11.78 -0.66
C TYR A 130 -9.83 11.16 -0.80
N LEU A 131 -10.18 10.17 0.02
CA LEU A 131 -11.53 9.59 0.02
C LEU A 131 -12.60 10.64 0.35
N ARG A 132 -12.37 11.52 1.34
CA ARG A 132 -13.28 12.63 1.67
C ARG A 132 -13.51 13.55 0.48
N SER A 133 -12.47 13.89 -0.27
CA SER A 133 -12.61 14.73 -1.46
C SER A 133 -13.51 14.08 -2.51
N GLN A 134 -13.40 12.77 -2.71
CA GLN A 134 -14.20 12.04 -3.69
C GLN A 134 -15.65 11.81 -3.21
N PHE A 135 -15.84 11.34 -1.98
CA PHE A 135 -17.19 11.13 -1.44
C PHE A 135 -17.93 12.46 -1.20
N GLY A 136 -17.23 13.51 -0.76
CA GLY A 136 -17.81 14.86 -0.56
C GLY A 136 -18.34 15.49 -1.85
N ALA A 137 -17.78 15.13 -3.01
CA ALA A 137 -18.33 15.53 -4.30
C ALA A 137 -19.65 14.82 -4.67
N LEU A 138 -19.96 13.70 -4.01
CA LEU A 138 -21.15 12.89 -4.27
C LEU A 138 -22.27 13.05 -3.23
N TYR A 139 -21.88 13.34 -1.99
CA TYR A 139 -22.78 13.37 -0.83
C TYR A 139 -22.62 14.69 -0.08
N PRO A 140 -23.72 15.42 0.18
CA PRO A 140 -23.68 16.73 0.84
C PRO A 140 -23.54 16.63 2.38
N ASP A 141 -23.84 15.48 2.97
CA ASP A 141 -23.80 15.25 4.42
C ASP A 141 -22.41 14.81 4.86
N GLU A 142 -21.76 15.58 5.72
CA GLU A 142 -20.39 15.32 6.18
C GLU A 142 -20.26 14.04 7.00
N ASP A 143 -21.28 13.70 7.80
CA ASP A 143 -21.28 12.48 8.60
C ASP A 143 -21.41 11.25 7.67
N GLU A 144 -22.23 11.34 6.63
CA GLU A 144 -22.35 10.30 5.60
C GLU A 144 -21.02 10.11 4.84
N VAL A 145 -20.34 11.20 4.49
CA VAL A 145 -19.02 11.15 3.85
C VAL A 145 -18.01 10.42 4.74
N GLU A 146 -17.92 10.79 6.03
CA GLU A 146 -16.98 10.17 6.95
C GLU A 146 -17.25 8.67 7.16
N VAL A 147 -18.53 8.29 7.29
CA VAL A 147 -18.93 6.88 7.37
C VAL A 147 -18.50 6.09 6.14
N ARG A 148 -18.72 6.64 4.93
CA ARG A 148 -18.32 5.98 3.67
C ARG A 148 -16.82 5.86 3.53
N CYS A 149 -16.06 6.88 3.92
CA CYS A 149 -14.59 6.84 3.96
C CYS A 149 -14.10 5.73 4.89
N MET A 150 -14.63 5.67 6.11
CA MET A 150 -14.27 4.64 7.09
C MET A 150 -14.60 3.23 6.59
N LEU A 151 -15.79 3.04 5.98
CA LEU A 151 -16.20 1.74 5.44
C LEU A 151 -15.32 1.32 4.26
N ALA A 152 -15.05 2.22 3.30
CA ALA A 152 -14.21 1.94 2.14
C ALA A 152 -12.78 1.56 2.57
N PHE A 153 -12.20 2.33 3.49
CA PHE A 153 -10.86 2.09 4.00
C PHE A 153 -10.77 0.80 4.82
N SER A 154 -11.77 0.55 5.69
CA SER A 154 -11.86 -0.69 6.47
C SER A 154 -12.03 -1.92 5.59
N LEU A 155 -12.81 -1.82 4.51
CA LEU A 155 -12.99 -2.89 3.53
C LEU A 155 -11.67 -3.24 2.85
N TRP A 156 -10.90 -2.23 2.42
CA TRP A 156 -9.62 -2.43 1.76
C TRP A 156 -8.63 -3.20 2.67
N ILE A 157 -8.50 -2.78 3.93
CA ILE A 157 -7.64 -3.47 4.92
C ILE A 157 -8.24 -4.81 5.33
N GLY A 158 -9.52 -4.83 5.72
CA GLY A 158 -10.19 -5.97 6.36
C GLY A 158 -10.39 -7.15 5.42
N ASN A 159 -10.61 -6.90 4.13
CA ASN A 159 -10.78 -7.94 3.12
C ASN A 159 -9.62 -8.95 3.10
N ARG A 160 -8.42 -8.56 3.50
CA ARG A 160 -7.26 -9.45 3.58
C ARG A 160 -7.33 -10.43 4.75
N PHE A 161 -8.02 -10.04 5.82
CA PHE A 161 -8.09 -10.83 7.06
C PHE A 161 -9.36 -11.68 7.18
N VAL A 162 -10.40 -11.36 6.40
CA VAL A 162 -11.63 -12.13 6.40
C VAL A 162 -11.43 -13.44 5.65
N ALA A 163 -11.48 -14.57 6.38
CA ALA A 163 -11.38 -15.92 5.81
C ALA A 163 -12.75 -16.59 5.56
N ALA A 164 -13.84 -15.88 5.88
CA ALA A 164 -15.19 -16.41 5.75
C ALA A 164 -15.59 -16.69 4.29
N GLU A 165 -16.41 -17.71 4.09
CA GLU A 165 -17.08 -18.01 2.84
C GLU A 165 -18.35 -17.16 2.70
N HIS A 166 -18.76 -16.88 1.48
CA HIS A 166 -19.90 -15.99 1.17
C HIS A 166 -21.11 -16.77 0.58
N GLY A 167 -21.31 -18.00 1.07
CA GLY A 167 -22.39 -18.87 0.60
C GLY A 167 -22.21 -19.26 -0.87
N SER A 168 -23.18 -18.93 -1.73
CA SER A 168 -23.11 -19.23 -3.18
C SER A 168 -22.34 -18.19 -3.98
N ARG A 169 -21.83 -17.12 -3.36
CA ARG A 169 -21.13 -16.02 -4.04
C ARG A 169 -19.62 -16.14 -3.86
N THR A 170 -18.90 -15.71 -4.87
CA THR A 170 -17.46 -15.52 -4.78
C THR A 170 -17.15 -14.25 -3.97
N ARG A 171 -15.94 -14.18 -3.40
CA ARG A 171 -15.45 -12.97 -2.73
C ARG A 171 -15.45 -11.75 -3.65
N ALA A 172 -15.09 -11.92 -4.92
CA ALA A 172 -15.10 -10.84 -5.91
C ALA A 172 -16.51 -10.27 -6.09
N GLU A 173 -17.53 -11.13 -6.28
CA GLU A 173 -18.92 -10.68 -6.39
C GLU A 173 -19.41 -9.93 -5.14
N VAL A 174 -19.01 -10.38 -3.95
CA VAL A 174 -19.38 -9.67 -2.70
C VAL A 174 -18.69 -8.32 -2.60
N LEU A 175 -17.41 -8.23 -3.01
CA LEU A 175 -16.69 -6.95 -3.06
C LEU A 175 -17.36 -5.97 -4.02
N GLU A 176 -17.71 -6.39 -5.25
CA GLU A 176 -18.42 -5.56 -6.21
C GLU A 176 -19.76 -5.04 -5.66
N LEU A 177 -20.55 -5.92 -5.02
CA LEU A 177 -21.79 -5.52 -4.37
C LEU A 177 -21.58 -4.53 -3.22
N THR A 178 -20.53 -4.72 -2.42
CA THR A 178 -20.19 -3.82 -1.31
C THR A 178 -19.79 -2.45 -1.83
N LEU A 179 -18.98 -2.39 -2.88
CA LEU A 179 -18.55 -1.14 -3.51
C LEU A 179 -19.73 -0.41 -4.15
N ALA A 180 -20.63 -1.16 -4.84
CA ALA A 180 -21.86 -0.60 -5.37
C ALA A 180 -22.76 -0.02 -4.25
N ALA A 181 -22.80 -0.64 -3.08
CA ALA A 181 -23.52 -0.12 -1.92
C ALA A 181 -22.89 1.15 -1.37
N LEU A 182 -21.56 1.26 -1.32
CA LEU A 182 -20.83 2.45 -0.87
C LEU A 182 -21.05 3.67 -1.77
N THR A 183 -21.33 3.49 -3.06
CA THR A 183 -21.53 4.58 -4.02
C THR A 183 -23.00 4.80 -4.39
N ARG A 184 -23.94 4.06 -3.80
CA ARG A 184 -25.39 4.21 -4.02
C ARG A 184 -25.91 5.43 -3.26
N ARG A 185 -26.77 6.23 -3.94
CA ARG A 185 -27.58 7.29 -3.31
C ARG A 185 -28.72 6.70 -2.50
#